data_03f2aa62abe69cdf23c25f06a05f04d9
#
_entry.id   03f2aa62abe69cdf23c25f06a05f04d9
#
_cell.length_a   1.000
_cell.length_b   1.000
_cell.length_c   1.000
_cell.angle_alpha   90.00
_cell.angle_beta   90.00
_cell.angle_gamma   90.00
#
_symmetry.space_group_name_H-M   'P 1'
#
loop_
_entity.id
_entity.type
_entity.pdbx_description
1 polymer ?
#
loop_
_entity_poly.entity_id
_entity_poly.type
_entity_poly.pdbx_seq_one_letter_code
_entity_poly.pdbx_strand_id
1 'polypeptide(L)'
;MHSRFQASMRYIWRYKYLYLLLLPAVLYFLIFHYLPMYGVIISFKDFNFKKGILGSEWIGLENFEYMFGLNDFYRVFWNSFCLSFLRLVFEFPIPIILALLLNEIGGKRFKKITQTAIYLPHFLSWAVIGGILVNFLSPTWGVVNQIIQQLGFDPIFFLGDPKYFRTTTVISSIWKEAGWGTIIYLAAITGIDVEQYEAATVDGANRWQRLIHITLPNIKTTVILMLILRMGSIMSNGFEQIYTLQNTQNLAVSEVFETYTYRVGLLGGRFSFATTVGLFASVISMIFLLTTNFISKKMGEETIF
;
A
#
# COMPACT_ATOMS: atom_id res chain seq x y z
N MET A 1 -15.96 -38.71 21.64
CA MET A 1 -15.63 -37.29 21.80
C MET A 1 -14.55 -37.03 22.86
N HIS A 2 -14.59 -37.66 24.03
CA HIS A 2 -13.64 -37.45 25.15
C HIS A 2 -12.16 -37.77 24.83
N SER A 3 -11.86 -38.80 24.03
CA SER A 3 -10.47 -39.20 23.70
C SER A 3 -9.74 -38.19 22.81
N ARG A 4 -10.44 -37.54 21.86
CA ARG A 4 -9.85 -36.47 21.02
C ARG A 4 -9.52 -35.22 21.82
N PHE A 5 -10.38 -34.82 22.74
CA PHE A 5 -10.16 -33.66 23.61
C PHE A 5 -8.95 -33.85 24.55
N GLN A 6 -8.81 -35.04 25.14
CA GLN A 6 -7.65 -35.38 25.98
C GLN A 6 -6.34 -35.46 25.20
N ALA A 7 -6.37 -35.94 23.95
CA ALA A 7 -5.21 -35.93 23.07
C ALA A 7 -4.78 -34.51 22.68
N SER A 8 -5.73 -33.63 22.37
CA SER A 8 -5.46 -32.21 22.07
C SER A 8 -4.90 -31.47 23.31
N MET A 9 -5.42 -31.73 24.50
CA MET A 9 -4.94 -31.12 25.74
C MET A 9 -3.50 -31.54 26.05
N ARG A 10 -3.16 -32.83 25.88
CA ARG A 10 -1.79 -33.34 26.04
C ARG A 10 -0.84 -32.72 24.99
N TYR A 11 -1.30 -32.52 23.76
CA TYR A 11 -0.53 -31.86 22.71
C TYR A 11 -0.25 -30.39 23.09
N ILE A 12 -1.25 -29.64 23.52
CA ILE A 12 -1.09 -28.26 23.98
C ILE A 12 -0.12 -28.16 25.16
N TRP A 13 -0.22 -29.05 26.14
CA TRP A 13 0.70 -29.08 27.27
C TRP A 13 2.14 -29.39 26.88
N ARG A 14 2.33 -30.30 25.92
CA ARG A 14 3.67 -30.65 25.41
C ARG A 14 4.34 -29.46 24.70
N TYR A 15 3.56 -28.63 24.02
CA TYR A 15 4.07 -27.48 23.27
C TYR A 15 3.70 -26.14 23.92
N LYS A 16 3.43 -26.11 25.22
CA LYS A 16 2.95 -24.92 25.95
C LYS A 16 3.82 -23.67 25.75
N TYR A 17 5.13 -23.82 25.63
CA TYR A 17 6.04 -22.70 25.41
C TYR A 17 5.87 -22.07 24.01
N LEU A 18 5.57 -22.86 23.00
CA LEU A 18 5.25 -22.33 21.65
C LEU A 18 3.94 -21.52 21.67
N TYR A 19 2.92 -22.05 22.35
CA TYR A 19 1.65 -21.32 22.52
C TYR A 19 1.84 -20.04 23.35
N LEU A 20 2.69 -20.09 24.40
CA LEU A 20 3.01 -18.91 25.19
C LEU A 20 3.74 -17.82 24.37
N LEU A 21 4.66 -18.22 23.49
CA LEU A 21 5.33 -17.29 22.57
C LEU A 21 4.38 -16.72 21.49
N LEU A 22 3.39 -17.49 21.07
CA LEU A 22 2.38 -17.05 20.09
C LEU A 22 1.32 -16.12 20.73
N LEU A 23 1.06 -16.28 22.02
CA LEU A 23 -0.04 -15.61 22.75
C LEU A 23 0.00 -14.07 22.58
N PRO A 24 1.14 -13.36 22.75
CA PRO A 24 1.19 -11.91 22.57
C PRO A 24 0.77 -11.47 21.16
N ALA A 25 1.18 -12.19 20.13
CA ALA A 25 0.80 -11.89 18.74
C ALA A 25 -0.70 -12.11 18.51
N VAL A 26 -1.24 -13.23 19.00
CA VAL A 26 -2.68 -13.53 18.89
C VAL A 26 -3.50 -12.48 19.64
N LEU A 27 -3.13 -12.12 20.86
CA LEU A 27 -3.82 -11.09 21.64
C LEU A 27 -3.76 -9.72 20.94
N TYR A 28 -2.61 -9.36 20.36
CA TYR A 28 -2.48 -8.13 19.59
C TYR A 28 -3.47 -8.09 18.42
N PHE A 29 -3.53 -9.15 17.60
CA PHE A 29 -4.48 -9.21 16.50
C PHE A 29 -5.93 -9.19 16.95
N LEU A 30 -6.28 -9.95 18.00
CA LEU A 30 -7.64 -9.97 18.53
C LEU A 30 -8.07 -8.61 19.05
N ILE A 31 -7.24 -7.92 19.82
CA ILE A 31 -7.59 -6.64 20.47
C ILE A 31 -7.55 -5.49 19.46
N PHE A 32 -6.54 -5.41 18.60
CA PHE A 32 -6.31 -4.23 17.78
C PHE A 32 -6.80 -4.38 16.34
N HIS A 33 -7.10 -5.59 15.85
CA HIS A 33 -7.63 -5.82 14.50
C HIS A 33 -9.06 -6.39 14.53
N TYR A 34 -9.30 -7.48 15.24
CA TYR A 34 -10.63 -8.12 15.22
C TYR A 34 -11.67 -7.37 16.05
N LEU A 35 -11.33 -6.94 17.26
CA LEU A 35 -12.28 -6.22 18.11
C LEU A 35 -12.78 -4.91 17.49
N PRO A 36 -11.94 -4.06 16.84
CA PRO A 36 -12.41 -2.87 16.16
C PRO A 36 -13.33 -3.15 14.96
N MET A 37 -13.26 -4.35 14.35
CA MET A 37 -14.18 -4.71 13.24
C MET A 37 -15.64 -4.69 13.67
N TYR A 38 -15.91 -4.91 14.98
CA TYR A 38 -17.26 -4.73 15.53
C TYR A 38 -17.77 -3.30 15.31
N GLY A 39 -16.88 -2.31 15.26
CA GLY A 39 -17.20 -0.90 14.97
C GLY A 39 -17.84 -0.67 13.60
N VAL A 40 -17.72 -1.62 12.64
CA VAL A 40 -18.37 -1.54 11.33
C VAL A 40 -19.90 -1.41 11.45
N ILE A 41 -20.49 -1.94 12.53
CA ILE A 41 -21.93 -1.81 12.83
C ILE A 41 -22.37 -0.33 12.90
N ILE A 42 -21.47 0.59 13.25
CA ILE A 42 -21.75 2.03 13.31
C ILE A 42 -22.20 2.57 11.94
N SER A 43 -21.77 1.97 10.83
CA SER A 43 -22.20 2.35 9.48
C SER A 43 -23.72 2.25 9.27
N PHE A 44 -24.40 1.40 10.05
CA PHE A 44 -25.83 1.14 9.97
C PHE A 44 -26.63 1.82 11.09
N LYS A 45 -25.98 2.69 11.86
CA LYS A 45 -26.57 3.37 13.03
C LYS A 45 -26.38 4.88 12.94
N ASP A 46 -27.28 5.62 13.57
CA ASP A 46 -27.06 7.02 13.95
C ASP A 46 -26.27 7.04 15.27
N PHE A 47 -24.94 7.00 15.15
CA PHE A 47 -24.06 6.83 16.31
C PHE A 47 -24.05 8.06 17.21
N ASN A 48 -24.38 7.84 18.46
CA ASN A 48 -24.31 8.84 19.51
C ASN A 48 -23.34 8.40 20.61
N PHE A 49 -22.34 9.22 20.88
CA PHE A 49 -21.33 8.95 21.92
C PHE A 49 -21.90 8.61 23.30
N LYS A 50 -22.98 9.32 23.71
CA LYS A 50 -23.60 9.10 25.04
C LYS A 50 -24.30 7.74 25.12
N LYS A 51 -24.83 7.25 24.00
CA LYS A 51 -25.54 5.96 23.95
C LYS A 51 -24.61 4.79 23.63
N GLY A 52 -23.41 5.08 23.12
CA GLY A 52 -22.46 4.06 22.66
C GLY A 52 -22.94 3.28 21.45
N ILE A 53 -22.16 2.27 21.02
CA ILE A 53 -22.46 1.48 19.81
C ILE A 53 -23.78 0.71 19.99
N LEU A 54 -24.02 0.09 21.14
CA LEU A 54 -25.21 -0.74 21.38
C LEU A 54 -26.48 0.09 21.51
N GLY A 55 -26.41 1.22 22.21
CA GLY A 55 -27.56 2.09 22.48
C GLY A 55 -27.91 3.09 21.37
N SER A 56 -27.09 3.22 20.33
CA SER A 56 -27.37 4.07 19.18
C SER A 56 -28.46 3.47 18.29
N GLU A 57 -29.28 4.33 17.70
CA GLU A 57 -30.42 3.95 16.85
C GLU A 57 -29.95 3.25 15.58
N TRP A 58 -30.68 2.22 15.18
CA TRP A 58 -30.43 1.49 13.94
C TRP A 58 -31.20 2.16 12.80
N ILE A 59 -30.47 2.69 11.81
CA ILE A 59 -31.03 3.41 10.66
C ILE A 59 -30.86 2.67 9.32
N GLY A 60 -30.33 1.41 9.36
CA GLY A 60 -30.16 0.60 8.15
C GLY A 60 -29.19 1.21 7.15
N LEU A 61 -29.63 1.47 5.93
CA LEU A 61 -28.77 1.94 4.83
C LEU A 61 -28.79 3.49 4.62
N GLU A 62 -29.41 4.25 5.50
CA GLU A 62 -29.55 5.72 5.33
C GLU A 62 -28.19 6.43 5.19
N ASN A 63 -27.15 6.00 5.92
CA ASN A 63 -25.81 6.54 5.76
C ASN A 63 -25.22 6.27 4.38
N PHE A 64 -25.54 5.14 3.76
CA PHE A 64 -25.11 4.82 2.40
C PHE A 64 -25.88 5.64 1.36
N GLU A 65 -27.19 5.78 1.52
CA GLU A 65 -28.03 6.64 0.65
C GLU A 65 -27.54 8.08 0.69
N TYR A 66 -27.29 8.58 1.91
CA TYR A 66 -26.69 9.90 2.10
C TYR A 66 -25.33 10.02 1.41
N MET A 67 -24.45 9.02 1.57
CA MET A 67 -23.12 9.00 0.96
C MET A 67 -23.20 9.10 -0.56
N PHE A 68 -24.05 8.28 -1.19
CA PHE A 68 -24.23 8.28 -2.65
C PHE A 68 -24.95 9.54 -3.18
N GLY A 69 -25.62 10.29 -2.33
CA GLY A 69 -26.20 11.60 -2.68
C GLY A 69 -25.19 12.75 -2.72
N LEU A 70 -23.96 12.55 -2.26
CA LEU A 70 -22.96 13.61 -2.14
C LEU A 70 -22.00 13.69 -3.32
N ASN A 71 -21.89 14.84 -3.97
CA ASN A 71 -20.88 15.10 -5.01
C ASN A 71 -19.44 14.95 -4.47
N ASP A 72 -19.20 15.32 -3.21
CA ASP A 72 -17.90 15.17 -2.55
C ASP A 72 -17.44 13.71 -2.51
N PHE A 73 -18.36 12.77 -2.27
CA PHE A 73 -18.06 11.34 -2.28
C PHE A 73 -17.53 10.88 -3.64
N TYR A 74 -18.18 11.27 -4.73
CA TYR A 74 -17.71 10.89 -6.08
C TYR A 74 -16.36 11.50 -6.42
N ARG A 75 -16.10 12.74 -5.99
CA ARG A 75 -14.79 13.37 -6.14
C ARG A 75 -13.70 12.59 -5.41
N VAL A 76 -13.94 12.23 -4.15
CA VAL A 76 -13.00 11.46 -3.31
C VAL A 76 -12.78 10.06 -3.86
N PHE A 77 -13.86 9.40 -4.28
CA PHE A 77 -13.76 8.09 -4.96
C PHE A 77 -12.87 8.16 -6.19
N TRP A 78 -13.13 9.14 -7.08
CA TRP A 78 -12.35 9.30 -8.30
C TRP A 78 -10.88 9.65 -8.02
N ASN A 79 -10.61 10.51 -7.05
CA ASN A 79 -9.25 10.84 -6.64
C ASN A 79 -8.52 9.61 -6.10
N SER A 80 -9.16 8.84 -5.21
CA SER A 80 -8.60 7.61 -4.66
C SER A 80 -8.32 6.59 -5.75
N PHE A 81 -9.26 6.39 -6.66
CA PHE A 81 -9.12 5.46 -7.77
C PHE A 81 -8.00 5.87 -8.74
N CYS A 82 -7.97 7.13 -9.17
CA CYS A 82 -6.93 7.65 -10.07
C CYS A 82 -5.53 7.52 -9.45
N LEU A 83 -5.39 7.91 -8.18
CA LEU A 83 -4.08 7.83 -7.51
C LEU A 83 -3.64 6.38 -7.33
N SER A 84 -4.55 5.48 -6.95
CA SER A 84 -4.29 4.05 -6.85
C SER A 84 -3.88 3.43 -8.18
N PHE A 85 -4.56 3.80 -9.26
CA PHE A 85 -4.23 3.33 -10.60
C PHE A 85 -2.85 3.81 -11.05
N LEU A 86 -2.53 5.09 -10.83
CA LEU A 86 -1.20 5.63 -11.13
C LEU A 86 -0.11 4.90 -10.33
N ARG A 87 -0.35 4.62 -9.05
CA ARG A 87 0.59 3.84 -8.23
C ARG A 87 0.73 2.40 -8.71
N LEU A 88 -0.38 1.77 -9.10
CA LEU A 88 -0.32 0.41 -9.65
C LEU A 88 0.53 0.35 -10.93
N VAL A 89 0.39 1.34 -11.81
CA VAL A 89 1.09 1.35 -13.10
C VAL A 89 2.55 1.78 -12.96
N PHE A 90 2.84 2.78 -12.12
CA PHE A 90 4.18 3.38 -12.06
C PHE A 90 4.97 2.97 -10.82
N GLU A 91 4.34 2.81 -9.65
CA GLU A 91 5.05 2.47 -8.42
C GLU A 91 5.28 0.95 -8.29
N PHE A 92 4.29 0.12 -8.62
CA PHE A 92 4.38 -1.33 -8.47
C PHE A 92 5.51 -2.00 -9.29
N PRO A 93 5.81 -1.62 -10.55
CA PRO A 93 6.89 -2.25 -11.32
C PRO A 93 8.30 -1.84 -10.87
N ILE A 94 8.47 -0.68 -10.25
CA ILE A 94 9.81 -0.15 -9.93
C ILE A 94 10.61 -1.04 -8.98
N PRO A 95 10.07 -1.58 -7.87
CA PRO A 95 10.78 -2.52 -7.02
C PRO A 95 11.27 -3.77 -7.77
N ILE A 96 10.48 -4.27 -8.72
CA ILE A 96 10.85 -5.43 -9.55
C ILE A 96 12.06 -5.05 -10.43
N ILE A 97 11.98 -3.93 -11.13
CA ILE A 97 13.06 -3.42 -11.99
C ILE A 97 14.34 -3.21 -11.16
N LEU A 98 14.21 -2.58 -10.00
CA LEU A 98 15.36 -2.36 -9.10
C LEU A 98 15.96 -3.67 -8.61
N ALA A 99 15.16 -4.68 -8.29
CA ALA A 99 15.67 -6.00 -7.87
C ALA A 99 16.46 -6.67 -8.99
N LEU A 100 15.95 -6.63 -10.22
CA LEU A 100 16.64 -7.16 -11.39
C LEU A 100 17.96 -6.42 -11.64
N LEU A 101 17.97 -5.09 -11.59
CA LEU A 101 19.18 -4.29 -11.75
C LEU A 101 20.19 -4.56 -10.63
N LEU A 102 19.76 -4.63 -9.37
CA LEU A 102 20.63 -4.95 -8.23
C LEU A 102 21.21 -6.36 -8.33
N ASN A 103 20.49 -7.30 -8.94
CA ASN A 103 21.01 -8.65 -9.14
C ASN A 103 22.17 -8.69 -10.14
N GLU A 104 22.13 -7.83 -11.15
CA GLU A 104 23.19 -7.73 -12.19
C GLU A 104 24.43 -6.98 -11.70
N ILE A 105 24.36 -6.23 -10.58
CA ILE A 105 25.52 -5.52 -10.07
C ILE A 105 26.59 -6.51 -9.59
N GLY A 106 27.73 -6.48 -10.29
CA GLY A 106 28.96 -7.12 -9.84
C GLY A 106 29.62 -6.33 -8.70
N GLY A 107 30.40 -6.99 -7.86
CA GLY A 107 31.15 -6.32 -6.79
C GLY A 107 30.33 -6.07 -5.51
N LYS A 108 30.59 -6.89 -4.50
CA LYS A 108 29.86 -6.92 -3.21
C LYS A 108 29.75 -5.55 -2.53
N ARG A 109 30.81 -4.73 -2.59
CA ARG A 109 30.85 -3.41 -1.92
C ARG A 109 29.89 -2.41 -2.61
N PHE A 110 29.97 -2.32 -3.93
CA PHE A 110 29.11 -1.43 -4.71
C PHE A 110 27.64 -1.79 -4.57
N LYS A 111 27.31 -3.09 -4.70
CA LYS A 111 25.96 -3.61 -4.47
C LYS A 111 25.43 -3.19 -3.08
N LYS A 112 26.21 -3.36 -2.02
CA LYS A 112 25.84 -2.99 -0.65
C LYS A 112 25.58 -1.48 -0.50
N ILE A 113 26.45 -0.64 -1.06
CA ILE A 113 26.29 0.82 -1.02
C ILE A 113 25.01 1.25 -1.74
N THR A 114 24.78 0.72 -2.95
CA THR A 114 23.57 1.01 -3.74
C THR A 114 22.30 0.55 -2.99
N GLN A 115 22.29 -0.65 -2.43
CA GLN A 115 21.17 -1.12 -1.61
C GLN A 115 20.90 -0.20 -0.43
N THR A 116 21.93 0.20 0.31
CA THR A 116 21.78 1.12 1.44
C THR A 116 21.20 2.47 0.99
N ALA A 117 21.68 3.01 -0.11
CA ALA A 117 21.21 4.30 -0.64
C ALA A 117 19.75 4.29 -1.05
N ILE A 118 19.28 3.22 -1.72
CA ILE A 118 17.88 3.10 -2.15
C ILE A 118 16.91 2.68 -1.03
N TYR A 119 17.42 2.04 0.05
CA TYR A 119 16.59 1.64 1.19
C TYR A 119 16.41 2.77 2.20
N LEU A 120 17.37 3.68 2.29
CA LEU A 120 17.42 4.76 3.30
C LEU A 120 16.16 5.63 3.33
N PRO A 121 15.60 6.08 2.20
CA PRO A 121 14.40 6.94 2.21
C PRO A 121 13.20 6.32 2.93
N HIS A 122 13.05 5.00 2.89
CA HIS A 122 11.93 4.31 3.55
C HIS A 122 11.86 4.57 5.07
N PHE A 123 13.00 4.76 5.73
CA PHE A 123 13.06 4.98 7.18
C PHE A 123 12.72 6.42 7.60
N LEU A 124 12.57 7.34 6.66
CA LEU A 124 12.13 8.70 6.94
C LEU A 124 10.60 8.75 7.08
N SER A 125 10.09 9.51 8.06
CA SER A 125 8.65 9.75 8.17
C SER A 125 8.14 10.63 7.03
N TRP A 126 6.87 10.50 6.68
CA TRP A 126 6.24 11.38 5.68
C TRP A 126 6.25 12.86 6.10
N ALA A 127 6.23 13.15 7.41
CA ALA A 127 6.35 14.51 7.90
C ALA A 127 7.72 15.15 7.53
N VAL A 128 8.80 14.38 7.66
CA VAL A 128 10.16 14.83 7.26
C VAL A 128 10.26 14.97 5.75
N ILE A 129 9.78 13.95 5.00
CA ILE A 129 9.81 13.99 3.54
C ILE A 129 8.94 15.12 3.01
N GLY A 130 7.76 15.35 3.58
CA GLY A 130 6.90 16.47 3.20
C GLY A 130 7.58 17.81 3.38
N GLY A 131 8.27 18.03 4.52
CA GLY A 131 9.08 19.23 4.74
C GLY A 131 10.20 19.40 3.70
N ILE A 132 10.88 18.31 3.34
CA ILE A 132 11.89 18.32 2.27
C ILE A 132 11.24 18.69 0.94
N LEU A 133 10.13 18.05 0.57
CA LEU A 133 9.44 18.33 -0.70
C LEU A 133 8.93 19.76 -0.80
N VAL A 134 8.35 20.31 0.27
CA VAL A 134 7.90 21.71 0.31
C VAL A 134 9.06 22.67 0.03
N ASN A 135 10.23 22.42 0.63
CA ASN A 135 11.41 23.26 0.41
C ASN A 135 12.02 23.08 -0.98
N PHE A 136 12.21 21.82 -1.44
CA PHE A 136 12.84 21.55 -2.73
C PHE A 136 11.97 21.96 -3.94
N LEU A 137 10.65 21.84 -3.81
CA LEU A 137 9.68 22.11 -4.87
C LEU A 137 9.06 23.51 -4.77
N SER A 138 9.49 24.33 -3.80
CA SER A 138 8.98 25.70 -3.63
C SER A 138 9.14 26.50 -4.94
N PRO A 139 8.08 27.21 -5.41
CA PRO A 139 8.17 28.02 -6.62
C PRO A 139 9.12 29.23 -6.46
N THR A 140 9.38 29.69 -5.23
CA THR A 140 10.17 30.89 -4.95
C THR A 140 11.63 30.62 -4.66
N TRP A 141 11.94 29.59 -3.85
CA TRP A 141 13.34 29.29 -3.42
C TRP A 141 13.76 27.84 -3.65
N GLY A 142 12.87 26.96 -4.14
CA GLY A 142 13.16 25.55 -4.30
C GLY A 142 14.21 25.29 -5.39
N VAL A 143 15.16 24.40 -5.07
CA VAL A 143 16.26 24.04 -5.98
C VAL A 143 15.74 23.55 -7.34
N VAL A 144 14.65 22.78 -7.35
CA VAL A 144 14.03 22.27 -8.60
C VAL A 144 13.56 23.42 -9.47
N ASN A 145 12.89 24.42 -8.90
CA ASN A 145 12.43 25.58 -9.64
C ASN A 145 13.55 26.53 -10.05
N GLN A 146 14.64 26.62 -9.30
CA GLN A 146 15.83 27.35 -9.72
C GLN A 146 16.44 26.73 -10.99
N ILE A 147 16.51 25.39 -11.07
CA ILE A 147 16.99 24.70 -12.29
C ILE A 147 16.03 24.94 -13.45
N ILE A 148 14.71 24.85 -13.22
CA ILE A 148 13.68 25.12 -14.26
C ILE A 148 13.83 26.54 -14.84
N GLN A 149 14.03 27.53 -13.96
CA GLN A 149 14.23 28.93 -14.38
C GLN A 149 15.54 29.12 -15.13
N GLN A 150 16.64 28.48 -14.72
CA GLN A 150 17.91 28.50 -15.46
C GLN A 150 17.78 27.91 -16.87
N LEU A 151 16.86 26.96 -17.08
CA LEU A 151 16.54 26.38 -18.38
C LEU A 151 15.59 27.26 -19.21
N GLY A 152 15.17 28.43 -18.70
CA GLY A 152 14.31 29.38 -19.37
C GLY A 152 12.81 29.11 -19.27
N PHE A 153 12.38 28.28 -18.31
CA PHE A 153 10.97 27.98 -18.06
C PHE A 153 10.44 28.72 -16.82
N ASP A 154 9.13 28.92 -16.78
CA ASP A 154 8.48 29.49 -15.60
C ASP A 154 8.47 28.52 -14.41
N PRO A 155 8.51 29.04 -13.16
CA PRO A 155 8.48 28.20 -11.97
C PRO A 155 7.14 27.47 -11.86
N ILE A 156 7.19 26.21 -11.41
CA ILE A 156 6.03 25.34 -11.28
C ILE A 156 5.68 25.19 -9.81
N PHE A 157 4.40 25.38 -9.47
CA PHE A 157 3.91 25.12 -8.13
C PHE A 157 3.47 23.67 -7.96
N PHE A 158 4.42 22.75 -7.88
CA PHE A 158 4.21 21.30 -7.86
C PHE A 158 3.20 20.81 -6.81
N LEU A 159 3.19 21.42 -5.64
CA LEU A 159 2.33 21.02 -4.52
C LEU A 159 1.01 21.82 -4.44
N GLY A 160 0.91 22.97 -5.13
CA GLY A 160 -0.30 23.79 -5.11
C GLY A 160 -1.16 23.61 -6.35
N ASP A 161 -0.55 23.43 -7.52
CA ASP A 161 -1.29 23.23 -8.76
C ASP A 161 -1.86 21.80 -8.85
N PRO A 162 -3.20 21.64 -8.95
CA PRO A 162 -3.87 20.35 -9.12
C PRO A 162 -3.30 19.48 -10.25
N LYS A 163 -2.77 20.11 -11.30
CA LYS A 163 -2.20 19.42 -12.47
C LYS A 163 -0.99 18.56 -12.10
N TYR A 164 -0.14 19.04 -11.19
CA TYR A 164 1.12 18.38 -10.84
C TYR A 164 1.04 17.54 -9.57
N PHE A 165 0.02 17.75 -8.74
CA PHE A 165 -0.08 17.10 -7.43
C PHE A 165 0.01 15.58 -7.49
N ARG A 166 -0.78 14.93 -8.35
CA ARG A 166 -0.80 13.45 -8.45
C ARG A 166 0.55 12.89 -8.89
N THR A 167 1.18 13.50 -9.88
CA THR A 167 2.50 13.11 -10.38
C THR A 167 3.57 13.26 -9.29
N THR A 168 3.58 14.41 -8.60
CA THR A 168 4.50 14.67 -7.48
C THR A 168 4.32 13.65 -6.35
N THR A 169 3.08 13.32 -6.02
CA THR A 169 2.73 12.32 -5.00
C THR A 169 3.24 10.94 -5.39
N VAL A 170 3.03 10.50 -6.62
CA VAL A 170 3.49 9.19 -7.10
C VAL A 170 5.02 9.12 -7.15
N ILE A 171 5.70 10.14 -7.68
CA ILE A 171 7.17 10.17 -7.75
C ILE A 171 7.79 10.14 -6.35
N SER A 172 7.25 10.92 -5.42
CA SER A 172 7.76 10.93 -4.04
C SER A 172 7.52 9.58 -3.32
N SER A 173 6.39 8.91 -3.60
CA SER A 173 6.12 7.56 -3.10
C SER A 173 7.10 6.53 -3.67
N ILE A 174 7.34 6.56 -4.98
CA ILE A 174 8.33 5.69 -5.63
C ILE A 174 9.70 5.88 -4.98
N TRP A 175 10.16 7.12 -4.83
CA TRP A 175 11.47 7.42 -4.24
C TRP A 175 11.59 6.86 -2.81
N LYS A 176 10.52 6.95 -2.01
CA LYS A 176 10.52 6.47 -0.63
C LYS A 176 10.43 4.95 -0.54
N GLU A 177 9.50 4.32 -1.28
CA GLU A 177 9.07 2.95 -1.00
C GLU A 177 9.70 1.91 -1.94
N ALA A 178 10.18 2.30 -3.12
CA ALA A 178 10.66 1.35 -4.12
C ALA A 178 11.84 0.50 -3.62
N GLY A 179 12.76 1.11 -2.86
CA GLY A 179 13.90 0.37 -2.31
C GLY A 179 13.47 -0.72 -1.33
N TRP A 180 12.54 -0.42 -0.44
CA TRP A 180 12.02 -1.39 0.52
C TRP A 180 11.29 -2.55 -0.18
N GLY A 181 10.41 -2.24 -1.14
CA GLY A 181 9.73 -3.25 -1.94
C GLY A 181 10.69 -4.17 -2.71
N THR A 182 11.86 -3.68 -3.09
CA THR A 182 12.89 -4.43 -3.81
C THR A 182 13.41 -5.64 -3.02
N ILE A 183 13.38 -5.60 -1.69
CA ILE A 183 13.93 -6.67 -0.83
C ILE A 183 13.22 -8.00 -1.10
N ILE A 184 11.90 -7.99 -1.25
CA ILE A 184 11.10 -9.21 -1.47
C ILE A 184 11.46 -9.85 -2.81
N TYR A 185 11.54 -9.04 -3.87
CA TYR A 185 11.88 -9.57 -5.20
C TYR A 185 13.34 -10.01 -5.29
N LEU A 186 14.26 -9.30 -4.63
CA LEU A 186 15.66 -9.70 -4.57
C LEU A 186 15.83 -11.00 -3.80
N ALA A 187 15.08 -11.22 -2.73
CA ALA A 187 15.07 -12.50 -2.01
C ALA A 187 14.55 -13.65 -2.91
N ALA A 188 13.47 -13.41 -3.68
CA ALA A 188 12.96 -14.37 -4.64
C ALA A 188 14.01 -14.72 -5.72
N ILE A 189 14.72 -13.72 -6.26
CA ILE A 189 15.78 -13.92 -7.27
C ILE A 189 16.93 -14.74 -6.68
N THR A 190 17.37 -14.45 -5.45
CA THR A 190 18.47 -15.16 -4.81
C THR A 190 18.11 -16.61 -4.44
N GLY A 191 16.82 -16.94 -4.40
CA GLY A 191 16.32 -18.31 -4.20
C GLY A 191 16.28 -19.18 -5.45
N ILE A 192 16.55 -18.61 -6.63
CA ILE A 192 16.60 -19.37 -7.90
C ILE A 192 17.84 -20.25 -7.91
N ASP A 193 17.67 -21.51 -8.35
CA ASP A 193 18.75 -22.46 -8.47
C ASP A 193 19.83 -21.96 -9.45
N VAL A 194 21.07 -21.90 -8.96
CA VAL A 194 22.24 -21.44 -9.72
C VAL A 194 22.53 -22.36 -10.92
N GLU A 195 22.19 -23.63 -10.83
CA GLU A 195 22.41 -24.62 -11.92
C GLU A 195 21.64 -24.21 -13.20
N GLN A 196 20.46 -23.56 -13.07
CA GLN A 196 19.72 -23.05 -14.23
C GLN A 196 20.52 -21.96 -14.99
N TYR A 197 21.21 -21.08 -14.26
CA TYR A 197 22.03 -20.03 -14.87
C TYR A 197 23.33 -20.59 -15.49
N GLU A 198 23.92 -21.60 -14.86
CA GLU A 198 25.11 -22.25 -15.35
C GLU A 198 24.81 -23.02 -16.64
N ALA A 199 23.75 -23.84 -16.68
CA ALA A 199 23.27 -24.52 -17.87
C ALA A 199 23.03 -23.57 -19.04
N ALA A 200 22.26 -22.49 -18.80
CA ALA A 200 22.00 -21.47 -19.81
C ALA A 200 23.28 -20.77 -20.30
N THR A 201 24.30 -20.64 -19.44
CA THR A 201 25.59 -20.05 -19.83
C THR A 201 26.38 -21.00 -20.75
N VAL A 202 26.34 -22.30 -20.48
CA VAL A 202 26.94 -23.33 -21.35
C VAL A 202 26.24 -23.34 -22.72
N ASP A 203 24.92 -23.16 -22.75
CA ASP A 203 24.09 -23.04 -23.97
C ASP A 203 24.30 -21.71 -24.72
N GLY A 204 25.17 -20.82 -24.22
CA GLY A 204 25.50 -19.54 -24.86
C GLY A 204 24.49 -18.43 -24.62
N ALA A 205 23.57 -18.57 -23.66
CA ALA A 205 22.60 -17.54 -23.35
C ALA A 205 23.26 -16.26 -22.79
N ASN A 206 22.96 -15.12 -23.37
CA ASN A 206 23.41 -13.83 -22.88
C ASN A 206 22.63 -13.39 -21.63
N ARG A 207 23.05 -12.30 -20.97
CA ARG A 207 22.42 -11.79 -19.74
C ARG A 207 20.93 -11.50 -19.92
N TRP A 208 20.54 -10.91 -21.05
CA TRP A 208 19.15 -10.56 -21.36
C TRP A 208 18.27 -11.81 -21.52
N GLN A 209 18.79 -12.82 -22.22
CA GLN A 209 18.09 -14.10 -22.36
C GLN A 209 17.89 -14.80 -21.02
N ARG A 210 18.90 -14.83 -20.15
CA ARG A 210 18.78 -15.38 -18.78
C ARG A 210 17.77 -14.61 -17.94
N LEU A 211 17.74 -13.27 -18.04
CA LEU A 211 16.76 -12.45 -17.35
C LEU A 211 15.33 -12.78 -17.77
N ILE A 212 15.07 -12.88 -19.08
CA ILE A 212 13.71 -13.09 -19.60
C ILE A 212 13.24 -14.56 -19.40
N HIS A 213 14.13 -15.54 -19.61
CA HIS A 213 13.73 -16.95 -19.66
C HIS A 213 13.98 -17.71 -18.36
N ILE A 214 14.79 -17.17 -17.44
CA ILE A 214 15.05 -17.80 -16.14
C ILE A 214 14.55 -16.91 -15.01
N THR A 215 15.10 -15.68 -14.88
CA THR A 215 14.82 -14.85 -13.72
C THR A 215 13.34 -14.46 -13.63
N LEU A 216 12.79 -13.84 -14.68
CA LEU A 216 11.39 -13.38 -14.69
C LEU A 216 10.37 -14.50 -14.48
N PRO A 217 10.48 -15.67 -15.16
CA PRO A 217 9.56 -16.77 -14.91
C PRO A 217 9.63 -17.32 -13.48
N ASN A 218 10.82 -17.43 -12.91
CA ASN A 218 10.99 -17.97 -11.55
C ASN A 218 10.45 -17.02 -10.45
N ILE A 219 10.48 -15.69 -10.65
CA ILE A 219 9.89 -14.74 -9.68
C ILE A 219 8.42 -14.43 -9.94
N LYS A 220 7.82 -14.95 -11.01
CA LYS A 220 6.45 -14.67 -11.44
C LYS A 220 5.44 -14.89 -10.31
N THR A 221 5.52 -16.00 -9.60
CA THR A 221 4.68 -16.31 -8.44
C THR A 221 4.75 -15.22 -7.38
N THR A 222 5.97 -14.77 -7.05
CA THR A 222 6.15 -13.67 -6.07
C THR A 222 5.52 -12.38 -6.57
N VAL A 223 5.69 -12.04 -7.85
CA VAL A 223 5.07 -10.84 -8.44
C VAL A 223 3.55 -10.91 -8.36
N ILE A 224 2.95 -12.05 -8.68
CA ILE A 224 1.51 -12.27 -8.64
C ILE A 224 0.99 -12.17 -7.21
N LEU A 225 1.63 -12.82 -6.25
CA LEU A 225 1.25 -12.73 -4.84
C LEU A 225 1.30 -11.29 -4.33
N MET A 226 2.35 -10.54 -4.66
CA MET A 226 2.45 -9.13 -4.30
C MET A 226 1.40 -8.26 -5.00
N LEU A 227 1.04 -8.58 -6.25
CA LEU A 227 -0.05 -7.92 -6.96
C LEU A 227 -1.39 -8.17 -6.26
N ILE A 228 -1.70 -9.41 -5.87
CA ILE A 228 -2.95 -9.74 -5.16
C ILE A 228 -3.02 -8.97 -3.84
N LEU A 229 -1.93 -8.92 -3.06
CA LEU A 229 -1.86 -8.14 -1.82
C LEU A 229 -2.04 -6.64 -2.08
N ARG A 230 -1.44 -6.10 -3.13
CA ARG A 230 -1.61 -4.70 -3.53
C ARG A 230 -3.06 -4.39 -3.89
N MET A 231 -3.74 -5.29 -4.59
CA MET A 231 -5.16 -5.15 -4.94
C MET A 231 -6.07 -5.18 -3.70
N GLY A 232 -5.70 -5.92 -2.66
CA GLY A 232 -6.40 -5.90 -1.36
C GLY A 232 -6.34 -4.57 -0.63
N SER A 233 -5.41 -3.70 -1.00
CA SER A 233 -5.27 -2.34 -0.45
C SER A 233 -5.39 -1.25 -1.52
N ILE A 234 -6.07 -1.54 -2.64
CA ILE A 234 -6.11 -0.64 -3.80
C ILE A 234 -6.74 0.72 -3.48
N MET A 235 -7.70 0.78 -2.58
CA MET A 235 -8.33 2.05 -2.17
C MET A 235 -7.58 2.75 -1.05
N SER A 236 -6.46 2.18 -0.56
CA SER A 236 -5.58 2.83 0.42
C SER A 236 -4.47 3.59 -0.29
N ASN A 237 -4.44 4.90 -0.07
CA ASN A 237 -3.53 5.83 -0.73
C ASN A 237 -2.45 6.41 0.21
N GLY A 238 -2.38 5.93 1.45
CA GLY A 238 -1.38 6.38 2.41
C GLY A 238 -1.74 7.72 3.03
N PHE A 239 -2.51 7.68 4.13
CA PHE A 239 -2.96 8.85 4.86
C PHE A 239 -1.86 9.88 5.13
N GLU A 240 -0.73 9.44 5.70
CA GLU A 240 0.34 10.34 6.12
C GLU A 240 0.92 11.17 4.98
N GLN A 241 1.18 10.55 3.82
CA GLN A 241 1.71 11.26 2.65
C GLN A 241 0.72 12.30 2.16
N ILE A 242 -0.51 11.87 1.91
CA ILE A 242 -1.53 12.76 1.34
C ILE A 242 -1.85 13.89 2.30
N TYR A 243 -2.05 13.58 3.57
CA TYR A 243 -2.35 14.59 4.60
C TYR A 243 -1.24 15.63 4.75
N THR A 244 0.03 15.19 4.66
CA THR A 244 1.20 16.10 4.76
C THR A 244 1.35 17.01 3.54
N LEU A 245 0.99 16.52 2.33
CA LEU A 245 1.13 17.29 1.08
C LEU A 245 -0.14 18.05 0.70
N GLN A 246 -1.27 17.76 1.35
CA GLN A 246 -2.56 18.37 1.07
C GLN A 246 -2.59 19.83 1.55
N ASN A 247 -3.18 20.69 0.74
CA ASN A 247 -3.44 22.09 1.05
C ASN A 247 -4.75 22.56 0.40
N THR A 248 -5.17 23.80 0.69
CA THR A 248 -6.43 24.34 0.17
C THR A 248 -6.49 24.44 -1.35
N GLN A 249 -5.37 24.61 -2.03
CA GLN A 249 -5.31 24.76 -3.49
C GLN A 249 -5.41 23.43 -4.22
N ASN A 250 -4.84 22.35 -3.64
CA ASN A 250 -4.85 21.03 -4.24
C ASN A 250 -5.99 20.12 -3.72
N LEU A 251 -6.80 20.56 -2.74
CA LEU A 251 -7.82 19.76 -2.06
C LEU A 251 -8.76 19.03 -3.03
N ALA A 252 -9.11 19.66 -4.13
CA ALA A 252 -10.01 19.10 -5.13
C ALA A 252 -9.50 17.78 -5.75
N VAL A 253 -8.18 17.60 -5.84
CA VAL A 253 -7.53 16.44 -6.47
C VAL A 253 -6.74 15.57 -5.49
N SER A 254 -6.50 16.06 -4.27
CA SER A 254 -5.70 15.39 -3.25
C SER A 254 -6.53 14.61 -2.24
N GLU A 255 -7.79 15.03 -1.99
CA GLU A 255 -8.62 14.39 -0.98
C GLU A 255 -8.99 12.96 -1.40
N VAL A 256 -8.54 11.99 -0.62
CA VAL A 256 -8.76 10.55 -0.80
C VAL A 256 -9.59 10.00 0.37
N PHE A 257 -10.01 8.73 0.31
CA PHE A 257 -10.87 8.13 1.34
C PHE A 257 -10.33 8.33 2.76
N GLU A 258 -9.05 8.12 3.00
CA GLU A 258 -8.48 8.23 4.34
C GLU A 258 -8.48 9.66 4.87
N THR A 259 -8.12 10.65 4.04
CA THR A 259 -8.14 12.06 4.47
C THR A 259 -9.55 12.60 4.59
N TYR A 260 -10.48 12.13 3.76
CA TYR A 260 -11.89 12.46 3.85
C TYR A 260 -12.54 11.90 5.12
N THR A 261 -12.32 10.60 5.41
CA THR A 261 -12.85 9.99 6.63
C THR A 261 -12.26 10.61 7.89
N TYR A 262 -10.99 10.99 7.88
CA TYR A 262 -10.36 11.74 8.96
C TYR A 262 -11.03 13.11 9.16
N ARG A 263 -11.20 13.88 8.10
CA ARG A 263 -11.80 15.21 8.14
C ARG A 263 -13.26 15.18 8.60
N VAL A 264 -14.06 14.29 8.03
CA VAL A 264 -15.50 14.22 8.31
C VAL A 264 -15.78 13.46 9.62
N GLY A 265 -15.06 12.38 9.86
CA GLY A 265 -15.23 11.52 11.02
C GLY A 265 -14.64 12.11 12.29
N LEU A 266 -13.31 12.25 12.32
CA LEU A 266 -12.59 12.66 13.54
C LEU A 266 -12.72 14.16 13.79
N LEU A 267 -12.50 15.00 12.79
CA LEU A 267 -12.59 16.47 12.97
C LEU A 267 -14.04 16.95 12.95
N GLY A 268 -14.89 16.37 12.12
CA GLY A 268 -16.31 16.75 11.98
C GLY A 268 -17.27 16.01 12.90
N GLY A 269 -16.82 15.00 13.66
CA GLY A 269 -17.65 14.24 14.61
C GLY A 269 -18.69 13.30 13.97
N ARG A 270 -18.65 13.11 12.64
CA ARG A 270 -19.63 12.31 11.88
C ARG A 270 -19.16 10.85 11.74
N PHE A 271 -19.05 10.14 12.87
CA PHE A 271 -18.45 8.81 12.92
C PHE A 271 -19.19 7.77 12.08
N SER A 272 -20.54 7.74 12.11
CA SER A 272 -21.34 6.80 11.32
C SER A 272 -21.04 6.94 9.84
N PHE A 273 -21.07 8.18 9.34
CA PHE A 273 -20.82 8.46 7.95
C PHE A 273 -19.37 8.13 7.53
N ALA A 274 -18.38 8.50 8.34
CA ALA A 274 -16.98 8.17 8.08
C ALA A 274 -16.73 6.65 8.05
N THR A 275 -17.37 5.89 8.97
CA THR A 275 -17.30 4.43 8.99
C THR A 275 -17.94 3.83 7.74
N THR A 276 -19.05 4.40 7.26
CA THR A 276 -19.72 4.00 6.01
C THR A 276 -18.79 4.16 4.80
N VAL A 277 -18.13 5.31 4.69
CA VAL A 277 -17.16 5.56 3.60
C VAL A 277 -15.96 4.59 3.68
N GLY A 278 -15.43 4.33 4.89
CA GLY A 278 -14.36 3.37 5.10
C GLY A 278 -14.77 1.92 4.78
N LEU A 279 -16.00 1.53 5.15
CA LEU A 279 -16.55 0.21 4.81
C LEU A 279 -16.71 0.05 3.29
N PHE A 280 -17.22 1.08 2.61
CA PHE A 280 -17.31 1.08 1.15
C PHE A 280 -15.95 0.89 0.48
N ALA A 281 -14.93 1.65 0.89
CA ALA A 281 -13.56 1.52 0.37
C ALA A 281 -12.99 0.10 0.60
N SER A 282 -13.27 -0.49 1.78
CA SER A 282 -12.84 -1.85 2.12
C SER A 282 -13.53 -2.90 1.26
N VAL A 283 -14.84 -2.76 1.00
CA VAL A 283 -15.60 -3.67 0.13
C VAL A 283 -15.07 -3.62 -1.31
N ILE A 284 -14.79 -2.42 -1.83
CA ILE A 284 -14.18 -2.27 -3.16
C ILE A 284 -12.80 -2.96 -3.20
N SER A 285 -11.94 -2.73 -2.20
CA SER A 285 -10.63 -3.38 -2.13
C SER A 285 -10.74 -4.90 -2.06
N MET A 286 -11.72 -5.43 -1.31
CA MET A 286 -11.98 -6.87 -1.24
C MET A 286 -12.43 -7.44 -2.60
N ILE A 287 -13.29 -6.72 -3.34
CA ILE A 287 -13.70 -7.13 -4.69
C ILE A 287 -12.49 -7.21 -5.62
N PHE A 288 -11.61 -6.20 -5.61
CA PHE A 288 -10.39 -6.22 -6.41
C PHE A 288 -9.46 -7.37 -6.03
N LEU A 289 -9.26 -7.63 -4.73
CA LEU A 289 -8.46 -8.74 -4.23
C LEU A 289 -9.00 -10.08 -4.74
N LEU A 290 -10.30 -10.35 -4.50
CA LEU A 290 -10.92 -11.61 -4.89
C LEU A 290 -10.92 -11.81 -6.41
N THR A 291 -11.17 -10.74 -7.17
CA THR A 291 -11.15 -10.78 -8.63
C THR A 291 -9.74 -11.09 -9.14
N THR A 292 -8.72 -10.43 -8.61
CA THR A 292 -7.32 -10.67 -9.00
C THR A 292 -6.88 -12.08 -8.62
N ASN A 293 -7.22 -12.54 -7.41
CA ASN A 293 -6.94 -13.90 -6.96
C ASN A 293 -7.61 -14.96 -7.88
N PHE A 294 -8.87 -14.73 -8.25
CA PHE A 294 -9.60 -15.62 -9.15
C PHE A 294 -8.98 -15.67 -10.56
N ILE A 295 -8.60 -14.50 -11.11
CA ILE A 295 -7.94 -14.43 -12.42
C ILE A 295 -6.60 -15.16 -12.38
N SER A 296 -5.77 -14.94 -11.35
CA SER A 296 -4.48 -15.60 -11.17
C SER A 296 -4.63 -17.12 -11.08
N LYS A 297 -5.62 -17.60 -10.32
CA LYS A 297 -5.94 -19.02 -10.20
C LYS A 297 -6.32 -19.64 -11.55
N LYS A 298 -7.13 -18.93 -12.35
CA LYS A 298 -7.54 -19.37 -13.69
C LYS A 298 -6.36 -19.40 -14.67
N MET A 299 -5.34 -18.61 -14.45
CA MET A 299 -4.10 -18.62 -15.23
C MET A 299 -3.12 -19.73 -14.79
N GLY A 300 -3.47 -20.56 -13.81
CA GLY A 300 -2.65 -21.67 -13.31
C GLY A 300 -1.54 -21.23 -12.35
N GLU A 301 -1.64 -20.03 -11.77
CA GLU A 301 -0.64 -19.49 -10.86
C GLU A 301 -1.00 -19.80 -9.40
N GLU A 302 0.00 -19.80 -8.52
CA GLU A 302 -0.22 -19.88 -7.08
C GLU A 302 -1.01 -18.66 -6.58
N THR A 303 -1.97 -18.90 -5.71
CA THR A 303 -2.87 -17.87 -5.18
C THR A 303 -2.93 -17.93 -3.65
N ILE A 304 -3.53 -16.90 -3.03
CA ILE A 304 -3.65 -16.85 -1.56
C ILE A 304 -4.81 -17.74 -1.08
N PHE A 305 -5.87 -17.90 -1.90
CA PHE A 305 -7.08 -18.65 -1.54
C PHE A 305 -7.44 -19.71 -2.58
#